data_a7b14a6c1bdd0dd0dcbd2002ac1c91f0
#
_entry.id   a7b14a6c1bdd0dd0dcbd2002ac1c91f0
#
_cell.length_a   1.000
_cell.length_b   1.000
_cell.length_c   1.000
_cell.angle_alpha   90.00
_cell.angle_beta   90.00
_cell.angle_gamma   90.00
#
_symmetry.space_group_name_H-M   'P 1'
#
loop_
_entity.id
_entity.type
_entity.pdbx_description
1 polymer ?
#
loop_
_entity_poly.entity_id
_entity_poly.type
_entity_poly.pdbx_seq_one_letter_code
_entity_poly.pdbx_strand_id
1 'polypeptide(L)' 'DEEYDLQHIKEELADVMVYSQNLLDKLGLDADEIINMKMSQNEAKYPVDKAKGSAAKYDQL' A
#
# COMPACT_ATOMS: atom_id res chain seq x y z
N ASP A 1 0.58 -12.40 23.60
CA ASP A 1 -0.11 -13.51 23.56
C ASP A 1 -0.08 -14.13 22.24
N GLU A 2 -0.77 -15.16 22.16
CA GLU A 2 -0.57 -15.86 21.03
C GLU A 2 -0.92 -15.06 19.91
N GLU A 3 -1.65 -14.04 20.12
CA GLU A 3 -1.87 -13.24 19.07
C GLU A 3 -1.12 -12.04 19.18
N TYR A 4 -1.12 -11.30 18.17
CA TYR A 4 -0.43 -10.06 18.14
C TYR A 4 -1.12 -9.07 19.05
N ASP A 5 -0.39 -8.07 19.43
CA ASP A 5 -0.92 -6.99 20.23
C ASP A 5 -1.42 -5.92 19.28
N LEU A 6 -2.70 -5.88 19.05
CA LEU A 6 -3.27 -4.95 18.08
C LEU A 6 -2.95 -3.50 18.41
N GLN A 7 -2.97 -3.17 19.69
CA GLN A 7 -2.65 -1.79 20.08
C GLN A 7 -1.24 -1.42 19.66
N HIS A 8 -0.30 -2.32 19.87
CA HIS A 8 1.08 -2.07 19.49
C HIS A 8 1.20 -1.92 17.98
N ILE A 9 0.49 -2.75 17.23
CA ILE A 9 0.52 -2.66 15.79
C ILE A 9 -0.03 -1.31 15.31
N LYS A 10 -1.10 -0.86 15.94
CA LYS A 10 -1.65 0.45 15.59
C LYS A 10 -0.65 1.56 15.82
N GLU A 11 0.07 1.48 16.93
CA GLU A 11 1.04 2.50 17.24
C GLU A 11 2.18 2.52 16.24
N GLU A 12 2.66 1.35 15.86
CA GLU A 12 3.73 1.27 14.89
C GLU A 12 3.27 1.75 13.53
N LEU A 13 2.06 1.40 13.16
CA LEU A 13 1.52 1.85 11.90
C LEU A 13 1.35 3.36 11.89
N ALA A 14 0.90 3.90 13.02
CA ALA A 14 0.74 5.36 13.12
C ALA A 14 2.09 6.06 12.97
N ASP A 15 3.13 5.49 13.54
CA ASP A 15 4.46 6.07 13.39
C ASP A 15 4.89 6.12 11.93
N VAL A 16 4.61 5.07 11.18
CA VAL A 16 4.94 5.04 9.76
C VAL A 16 4.16 6.12 9.03
N MET A 17 2.90 6.27 9.35
CA MET A 17 2.06 7.25 8.68
C MET A 17 2.49 8.67 9.00
N VAL A 18 2.83 8.93 10.26
CA VAL A 18 3.28 10.26 10.65
C VAL A 18 4.61 10.58 9.99
N TYR A 19 5.51 9.63 9.98
CA TYR A 19 6.80 9.83 9.35
C TYR A 19 6.61 10.12 7.86
N SER A 20 5.74 9.36 7.22
CA SER A 20 5.47 9.55 5.80
C SER A 20 4.88 10.93 5.55
N GLN A 21 3.94 11.35 6.37
CA GLN A 21 3.32 12.65 6.21
C GLN A 21 4.34 13.78 6.36
N ASN A 22 5.22 13.64 7.35
CA ASN A 22 6.25 14.64 7.54
C ASN A 22 7.18 14.74 6.34
N LEU A 23 7.49 13.61 5.76
CA LEU A 23 8.37 13.58 4.60
C LEU A 23 7.67 14.21 3.39
N LEU A 24 6.39 13.90 3.21
CA LEU A 24 5.62 14.53 2.14
C LEU A 24 5.64 16.05 2.27
N ASP A 25 5.39 16.53 3.49
CA ASP A 25 5.39 17.96 3.72
C ASP A 25 6.75 18.57 3.43
N LYS A 26 7.78 17.91 3.88
CA LYS A 26 9.12 18.43 3.69
C LYS A 26 9.51 18.52 2.23
N LEU A 27 9.10 17.54 1.45
CA LEU A 27 9.44 17.49 0.04
C LEU A 27 8.41 18.17 -0.85
N GLY A 28 7.32 18.63 -0.27
CA GLY A 28 6.29 19.29 -1.05
C GLY A 28 5.56 18.35 -1.98
N LEU A 29 5.37 17.10 -1.55
CA LEU A 29 4.73 16.10 -2.38
C LEU A 29 3.28 15.90 -1.99
N ASP A 30 2.50 15.46 -2.95
CA ASP A 30 1.09 15.17 -2.71
C ASP A 30 0.94 13.66 -2.55
N ALA A 31 0.30 13.24 -1.46
CA ALA A 31 0.17 11.82 -1.15
C ALA A 31 -0.59 11.07 -2.23
N ASP A 32 -1.70 11.64 -2.69
CA ASP A 32 -2.49 10.96 -3.71
C ASP A 32 -1.70 10.76 -4.98
N GLU A 33 -0.93 11.75 -5.33
CA GLU A 33 -0.16 11.71 -6.55
C GLU A 33 0.87 10.59 -6.52
N ILE A 34 1.63 10.50 -5.45
CA ILE A 34 2.67 9.48 -5.41
C ILE A 34 2.10 8.09 -5.20
N ILE A 35 0.98 7.99 -4.51
CA ILE A 35 0.32 6.69 -4.34
C ILE A 35 -0.18 6.20 -5.68
N ASN A 36 -0.81 7.08 -6.44
CA ASN A 36 -1.29 6.71 -7.77
C ASN A 36 -0.15 6.33 -8.69
N MET A 37 0.96 7.04 -8.58
CA MET A 37 2.13 6.71 -9.36
C MET A 37 2.58 5.29 -9.07
N LYS A 38 2.65 4.95 -7.80
CA LYS A 38 3.11 3.62 -7.41
C LYS A 38 2.12 2.55 -7.82
N MET A 39 0.83 2.84 -7.70
CA MET A 39 -0.19 1.90 -8.12
C MET A 39 -0.08 1.62 -9.62
N SER A 40 0.19 2.66 -10.39
CA SER A 40 0.36 2.50 -11.82
C SER A 40 1.57 1.63 -12.15
N GLN A 41 2.65 1.83 -11.42
CA GLN A 41 3.84 1.03 -11.61
C GLN A 41 3.56 -0.43 -11.31
N ASN A 42 2.80 -0.68 -10.24
CA ASN A 42 2.47 -2.04 -9.86
C ASN A 42 1.58 -2.70 -10.91
N GLU A 43 0.66 -1.94 -11.46
CA GLU A 43 -0.20 -2.47 -12.50
C GLU A 43 0.57 -2.83 -13.75
N ALA A 44 1.56 -2.02 -14.08
CA ALA A 44 2.38 -2.31 -15.25
C ALA A 44 3.19 -3.57 -15.02
N LYS A 45 3.61 -3.76 -13.77
CA LYS A 45 4.40 -4.92 -13.45
C LYS A 45 3.55 -6.18 -13.29
N TYR A 46 2.35 -6.02 -12.77
CA TYR A 46 1.43 -7.15 -12.56
C TYR A 46 0.09 -6.81 -13.20
N PRO A 47 0.01 -6.89 -14.52
CA PRO A 47 -1.21 -6.47 -15.22
C PRO A 47 -2.42 -7.24 -14.76
N VAL A 48 -3.47 -6.51 -14.52
CA VAL A 48 -4.71 -7.11 -14.07
C VAL A 48 -5.25 -8.11 -15.08
N ASP A 49 -5.16 -7.77 -16.35
CA ASP A 49 -5.65 -8.65 -17.38
C ASP A 49 -5.01 -10.00 -17.32
N LYS A 50 -3.70 -10.02 -17.17
CA LYS A 50 -3.01 -11.26 -17.10
C LYS A 50 -3.35 -12.00 -15.83
N ALA A 51 -3.41 -11.31 -14.75
CA ALA A 51 -3.74 -11.93 -13.48
C ALA A 51 -5.12 -12.52 -13.54
N LYS A 52 -6.04 -11.78 -14.14
CA LYS A 52 -7.37 -12.24 -14.21
C LYS A 52 -7.46 -13.48 -15.07
N GLY A 53 -6.77 -13.51 -16.16
CA GLY A 53 -6.80 -14.64 -17.03
C GLY A 53 -6.22 -15.86 -16.37
N SER A 54 -5.17 -15.71 -15.63
CA SER A 54 -4.54 -16.86 -15.05
C SER A 54 -5.20 -17.27 -13.75
N ALA A 55 -5.71 -16.30 -13.02
CA ALA A 55 -6.29 -16.66 -11.76
C ALA A 55 -7.75 -16.69 -11.83
N ALA A 56 -8.21 -16.84 -12.96
CA ALA A 56 -9.59 -16.72 -13.07
C ALA A 56 -10.20 -17.45 -12.00
N LYS A 57 -9.62 -18.04 -11.48
CA LYS A 57 -10.03 -18.43 -10.46
C LYS A 57 -9.67 -17.88 -9.32
N TYR A 58 -9.14 -17.16 -9.08
CA TYR A 58 -8.93 -16.67 -7.84
C TYR A 58 -9.89 -15.77 -7.48
N ASP A 59 -10.37 -15.73 -7.96
CA ASP A 59 -11.18 -15.13 -7.62
C ASP A 59 -11.52 -15.16 -7.06
N GLN A 60 -11.30 -15.35 -7.19
CA GLN A 60 -11.15 -15.27 -6.76
C GLN A 60 -10.18 -15.00 -6.31
N LEU A 61 -9.38 -14.82 -6.16
CA LEU A 61 -8.54 -14.37 -5.74
C LEU A 61 -8.41 -13.78 -5.38
#